data_9d77ecd3201e23f6cd0b21c7aef2de9e
#
_entry.id   9d77ecd3201e23f6cd0b21c7aef2de9e
#
_cell.length_a   1.000
_cell.length_b   1.000
_cell.length_c   1.000
_cell.angle_alpha   90.00
_cell.angle_beta   90.00
_cell.angle_gamma   90.00
#
_symmetry.space_group_name_H-M   'P 1'
#
loop_
_entity.id
_entity.type
_entity.pdbx_description
1 polymer ?
#
loop_
_entity_poly.entity_id
_entity_poly.type
_entity_poly.pdbx_seq_one_letter_code
_entity_poly.pdbx_strand_id
1 'polypeptide(L)'
;AEIERIFSEQKPNIVVIVVESLSSSYMGLYGRKETWTPFLDELAKDSFLYSNVYAIGTRTVRGLEAVSLNVPPTPGQAIVRRPDCGGLHTAGTPLREIGYKTQFLYGGYGYFDNMNTYFEGNGYEIRDRTDIPQEEIFFSTIWGVADEILFDLSIKELDKHYETQQPCMQIIMTTTNHRPFTFPEGKAPNAPQGKREGVVKYTDWSIVKFINDAKSKPWFDNTIFVITADHNSSAAGEVTLPVNKYKIPCIIYAPKLIEPGKNNRLMSQIDIMPTLFGMVGLSYKTKNMGYDINKLPEGEERIFISTYQLMGYIHNDKLVILSPQRRVQTYKIDDYKESGYTKIDNDPQLTDEAVTWYQSASYLYKNSLLKEKE
;
A
#
# COMPACT_ATOMS: atom_id res chain seq x y z
N ALA A 1 25.61 -8.19 5.64
CA ALA A 1 26.17 -9.40 4.99
C ALA A 1 25.12 -10.53 4.84
N GLU A 2 24.23 -10.75 5.84
CA GLU A 2 23.20 -11.80 5.77
C GLU A 2 22.00 -11.39 4.88
N ILE A 3 21.61 -10.13 4.91
CA ILE A 3 20.49 -9.56 4.16
C ILE A 3 20.77 -9.51 2.66
N GLU A 4 22.00 -9.22 2.23
CA GLU A 4 22.41 -9.22 0.81
C GLU A 4 22.30 -10.60 0.13
N ARG A 5 22.23 -11.68 0.92
CA ARG A 5 22.13 -13.04 0.39
C ARG A 5 20.72 -13.45 -0.06
N ILE A 6 19.66 -12.92 0.57
CA ILE A 6 18.28 -13.37 0.29
C ILE A 6 17.93 -13.18 -1.20
N PHE A 7 18.22 -12.00 -1.75
CA PHE A 7 17.86 -11.71 -3.14
C PHE A 7 18.79 -12.32 -4.17
N SER A 8 20.08 -12.45 -3.86
CA SER A 8 21.08 -13.02 -4.78
C SER A 8 20.93 -14.53 -4.94
N GLU A 9 20.47 -15.24 -3.89
CA GLU A 9 20.43 -16.69 -3.87
C GLU A 9 19.05 -17.29 -4.13
N GLN A 10 17.95 -16.61 -3.73
CA GLN A 10 16.62 -17.24 -3.72
C GLN A 10 15.55 -16.53 -4.56
N LYS A 11 15.71 -15.24 -4.87
CA LYS A 11 14.70 -14.43 -5.61
C LYS A 11 13.28 -14.70 -5.11
N PRO A 12 12.92 -14.32 -3.87
CA PRO A 12 11.63 -14.65 -3.29
C PRO A 12 10.48 -14.02 -4.06
N ASN A 13 9.33 -14.69 -4.12
CA ASN A 13 8.11 -14.07 -4.56
C ASN A 13 7.74 -12.91 -3.61
N ILE A 14 7.13 -11.87 -4.16
CA ILE A 14 6.64 -10.72 -3.40
C ILE A 14 5.14 -10.57 -3.65
N VAL A 15 4.35 -10.71 -2.61
CA VAL A 15 2.88 -10.54 -2.68
C VAL A 15 2.48 -9.34 -1.84
N VAL A 16 2.10 -8.26 -2.50
CA VAL A 16 1.68 -7.01 -1.86
C VAL A 16 0.16 -6.95 -1.85
N ILE A 17 -0.42 -7.16 -0.68
CA ILE A 17 -1.87 -7.09 -0.46
C ILE A 17 -2.21 -5.66 -0.05
N VAL A 18 -2.86 -4.94 -0.95
CA VAL A 18 -3.35 -3.58 -0.74
C VAL A 18 -4.83 -3.68 -0.36
N VAL A 19 -5.11 -3.53 0.92
CA VAL A 19 -6.46 -3.73 1.46
C VAL A 19 -7.27 -2.45 1.36
N GLU A 20 -8.40 -2.52 0.67
CA GLU A 20 -9.34 -1.40 0.54
C GLU A 20 -9.71 -0.81 1.90
N SER A 21 -9.45 0.48 2.09
CA SER A 21 -9.87 1.28 3.25
C SER A 21 -9.52 0.69 4.62
N LEU A 22 -8.44 -0.08 4.79
CA LEU A 22 -8.08 -0.67 6.08
C LEU A 22 -7.42 0.35 7.00
N SER A 23 -8.20 0.85 7.94
CA SER A 23 -7.72 1.79 8.96
C SER A 23 -6.95 1.07 10.09
N SER A 24 -5.83 1.65 10.51
CA SER A 24 -5.13 1.21 11.73
C SER A 24 -6.05 1.25 12.98
N SER A 25 -7.03 2.14 13.00
CA SER A 25 -7.99 2.26 14.12
C SER A 25 -8.92 1.06 14.29
N TYR A 26 -8.97 0.13 13.35
CA TYR A 26 -9.76 -1.11 13.44
C TYR A 26 -9.00 -2.25 14.12
N MET A 27 -7.69 -2.13 14.26
CA MET A 27 -6.78 -3.19 14.63
C MET A 27 -6.36 -3.13 16.09
N GLY A 28 -6.29 -4.28 16.75
CA GLY A 28 -5.75 -4.43 18.09
C GLY A 28 -4.28 -4.03 18.20
N LEU A 29 -3.50 -4.24 17.12
CA LEU A 29 -2.10 -3.79 16.98
C LEU A 29 -1.88 -2.30 17.29
N TYR A 30 -2.92 -1.48 17.08
CA TYR A 30 -2.89 -0.03 17.31
C TYR A 30 -3.72 0.41 18.51
N GLY A 31 -4.11 -0.55 19.38
CA GLY A 31 -4.75 -0.27 20.67
C GLY A 31 -6.27 -0.34 20.68
N ARG A 32 -6.91 -0.84 19.62
CA ARG A 32 -8.35 -1.09 19.65
C ARG A 32 -8.68 -2.26 20.60
N LYS A 33 -9.46 -2.01 21.64
CA LYS A 33 -9.83 -3.02 22.65
C LYS A 33 -10.64 -4.17 22.05
N GLU A 34 -11.66 -3.84 21.25
CA GLU A 34 -12.47 -4.81 20.52
C GLU A 34 -12.02 -4.80 19.06
N THR A 35 -10.95 -5.51 18.79
CA THR A 35 -10.35 -5.55 17.45
C THR A 35 -11.31 -6.09 16.40
N TRP A 36 -11.25 -5.50 15.19
CA TRP A 36 -11.96 -6.03 14.04
C TRP A 36 -11.06 -6.92 13.17
N THR A 37 -9.79 -7.03 13.53
CA THR A 37 -8.78 -7.79 12.78
C THR A 37 -8.02 -8.80 13.66
N PRO A 38 -8.73 -9.69 14.40
CA PRO A 38 -8.08 -10.60 15.33
C PRO A 38 -7.06 -11.53 14.67
N PHE A 39 -7.28 -11.92 13.41
CA PHE A 39 -6.39 -12.81 12.70
C PHE A 39 -5.10 -12.10 12.22
N LEU A 40 -5.21 -10.87 11.72
CA LEU A 40 -4.03 -10.07 11.37
C LEU A 40 -3.24 -9.65 12.60
N ASP A 41 -3.93 -9.36 13.72
CA ASP A 41 -3.26 -9.07 15.00
C ASP A 41 -2.42 -10.27 15.49
N GLU A 42 -2.91 -11.48 15.28
CA GLU A 42 -2.16 -12.70 15.60
C GLU A 42 -1.00 -12.93 14.62
N LEU A 43 -1.25 -12.82 13.31
CA LEU A 43 -0.25 -12.96 12.27
C LEU A 43 0.94 -12.00 12.47
N ALA A 44 0.65 -10.80 12.97
CA ALA A 44 1.67 -9.77 13.18
C ALA A 44 2.69 -10.14 14.26
N LYS A 45 2.39 -11.08 15.14
CA LYS A 45 3.35 -11.57 16.15
C LYS A 45 4.53 -12.30 15.51
N ASP A 46 4.28 -12.96 14.37
CA ASP A 46 5.27 -13.69 13.58
C ASP A 46 5.72 -12.87 12.35
N SER A 47 5.55 -11.56 12.37
CA SER A 47 5.81 -10.66 11.24
C SER A 47 6.75 -9.52 11.63
N PHE A 48 7.29 -8.82 10.64
CA PHE A 48 7.93 -7.53 10.85
C PHE A 48 6.89 -6.41 10.67
N LEU A 49 6.67 -5.62 11.73
CA LEU A 49 5.66 -4.57 11.76
C LEU A 49 6.30 -3.17 11.62
N TYR A 50 5.90 -2.41 10.60
CA TYR A 50 6.10 -0.97 10.57
C TYR A 50 4.85 -0.30 11.14
N SER A 51 4.96 0.27 12.35
CA SER A 51 3.77 0.67 13.13
C SER A 51 3.31 2.11 12.91
N ASN A 52 4.07 2.92 12.19
CA ASN A 52 3.77 4.34 11.95
C ASN A 52 3.79 4.68 10.46
N VAL A 53 2.98 3.97 9.66
CA VAL A 53 2.86 4.20 8.21
C VAL A 53 1.63 5.06 7.91
N TYR A 54 1.80 6.01 7.01
CA TYR A 54 0.76 6.96 6.64
C TYR A 54 0.52 6.95 5.14
N ALA A 55 -0.75 6.78 4.76
CA ALA A 55 -1.21 6.85 3.37
C ALA A 55 -1.03 8.26 2.82
N ILE A 56 -0.69 8.37 1.54
CA ILE A 56 -0.47 9.67 0.89
C ILE A 56 -1.77 10.36 0.46
N GLY A 57 -2.90 9.67 0.51
CA GLY A 57 -4.17 10.20 0.06
C GLY A 57 -5.37 9.45 0.64
N THR A 58 -6.53 9.72 0.06
CA THR A 58 -7.84 9.26 0.54
C THR A 58 -8.61 8.45 -0.51
N ARG A 59 -7.93 7.98 -1.55
CA ARG A 59 -8.51 7.25 -2.68
C ARG A 59 -7.59 6.10 -3.09
N THR A 60 -8.20 5.02 -3.57
CA THR A 60 -7.52 3.81 -4.02
C THR A 60 -6.39 4.12 -5.01
N VAL A 61 -6.64 4.94 -6.02
CA VAL A 61 -5.63 5.31 -7.02
C VAL A 61 -4.41 6.03 -6.43
N ARG A 62 -4.55 6.75 -5.30
CA ARG A 62 -3.42 7.35 -4.59
C ARG A 62 -2.61 6.32 -3.84
N GLY A 63 -3.27 5.35 -3.21
CA GLY A 63 -2.60 4.24 -2.56
C GLY A 63 -1.84 3.36 -3.54
N LEU A 64 -2.45 3.04 -4.67
CA LEU A 64 -1.81 2.27 -5.74
C LEU A 64 -0.62 3.04 -6.35
N GLU A 65 -0.76 4.37 -6.58
CA GLU A 65 0.33 5.24 -7.00
C GLU A 65 1.49 5.19 -5.99
N ALA A 66 1.18 5.29 -4.69
CA ALA A 66 2.20 5.26 -3.65
C ALA A 66 2.99 3.95 -3.62
N VAL A 67 2.28 2.82 -3.67
CA VAL A 67 2.90 1.49 -3.57
C VAL A 67 3.64 1.11 -4.84
N SER A 68 3.13 1.48 -6.02
CA SER A 68 3.73 1.07 -7.29
C SER A 68 4.76 2.06 -7.84
N LEU A 69 4.53 3.37 -7.70
CA LEU A 69 5.39 4.41 -8.29
C LEU A 69 6.33 5.06 -7.26
N ASN A 70 6.01 4.97 -5.97
CA ASN A 70 6.82 5.48 -4.85
C ASN A 70 7.19 6.97 -5.00
N VAL A 71 6.23 7.81 -5.34
CA VAL A 71 6.38 9.27 -5.45
C VAL A 71 5.37 9.99 -4.56
N PRO A 72 5.69 11.19 -4.06
CA PRO A 72 4.72 12.04 -3.38
C PRO A 72 3.49 12.32 -4.24
N PRO A 73 2.32 12.55 -3.64
CA PRO A 73 1.11 12.85 -4.41
C PRO A 73 1.30 14.15 -5.19
N THR A 74 0.99 14.12 -6.48
CA THR A 74 1.03 15.31 -7.31
C THR A 74 -0.32 16.05 -7.25
N PRO A 75 -0.37 17.40 -7.36
CA PRO A 75 -1.62 18.13 -7.37
C PRO A 75 -2.63 17.63 -8.42
N GLY A 76 -3.90 17.63 -8.05
CA GLY A 76 -4.98 17.17 -8.92
C GLY A 76 -5.18 15.65 -8.89
N GLN A 77 -5.45 15.05 -10.06
CA GLN A 77 -5.68 13.61 -10.15
C GLN A 77 -4.40 12.79 -9.94
N ALA A 78 -4.54 11.58 -9.39
CA ALA A 78 -3.46 10.60 -9.32
C ALA A 78 -2.91 10.27 -10.72
N ILE A 79 -1.62 9.99 -10.79
CA ILE A 79 -0.95 9.62 -12.05
C ILE A 79 -1.62 8.41 -12.69
N VAL A 80 -2.08 7.44 -11.90
CA VAL A 80 -2.85 6.27 -12.35
C VAL A 80 -4.00 6.65 -13.29
N ARG A 81 -4.66 7.78 -13.06
CA ARG A 81 -5.82 8.25 -13.85
C ARG A 81 -5.46 9.19 -15.00
N ARG A 82 -4.20 9.49 -15.21
CA ARG A 82 -3.77 10.43 -16.26
C ARG A 82 -3.56 9.70 -17.59
N PRO A 83 -3.73 10.39 -18.73
CA PRO A 83 -3.50 9.79 -20.05
C PRO A 83 -2.09 9.21 -20.22
N ASP A 84 -1.06 9.92 -19.71
CA ASP A 84 0.35 9.54 -19.88
C ASP A 84 0.88 8.72 -18.71
N CYS A 85 0.08 7.78 -18.20
CA CYS A 85 0.41 6.98 -17.02
C CYS A 85 1.26 5.73 -17.30
N GLY A 86 1.62 5.45 -18.56
CA GLY A 86 2.41 4.28 -18.95
C GLY A 86 3.90 4.57 -19.18
N GLY A 87 4.71 3.51 -19.20
CA GLY A 87 6.15 3.55 -19.40
C GLY A 87 6.93 4.15 -18.21
N LEU A 88 6.35 4.17 -17.02
CA LEU A 88 6.95 4.75 -15.83
C LEU A 88 7.84 3.73 -15.11
N HIS A 89 8.92 4.21 -14.50
CA HIS A 89 9.78 3.42 -13.61
C HIS A 89 9.05 3.14 -12.29
N THR A 90 8.48 1.96 -12.18
CA THR A 90 7.72 1.51 -11.01
C THR A 90 8.54 0.61 -10.09
N ALA A 91 7.99 0.21 -8.95
CA ALA A 91 8.58 -0.80 -8.08
C ALA A 91 8.80 -2.15 -8.77
N GLY A 92 8.00 -2.47 -9.80
CA GLY A 92 8.18 -3.66 -10.63
C GLY A 92 9.36 -3.59 -11.59
N THR A 93 9.81 -2.39 -11.97
CA THR A 93 10.88 -2.22 -12.96
C THR A 93 12.19 -2.92 -12.57
N PRO A 94 12.80 -2.65 -11.39
CA PRO A 94 14.04 -3.33 -11.01
C PRO A 94 13.88 -4.84 -10.83
N LEU A 95 12.67 -5.31 -10.52
CA LEU A 95 12.39 -6.74 -10.42
C LEU A 95 12.34 -7.40 -11.80
N ARG A 96 11.70 -6.75 -12.79
CA ARG A 96 11.68 -7.26 -14.17
C ARG A 96 13.09 -7.32 -14.76
N GLU A 97 13.96 -6.34 -14.46
CA GLU A 97 15.37 -6.34 -14.91
C GLU A 97 16.16 -7.57 -14.43
N ILE A 98 15.77 -8.18 -13.32
CA ILE A 98 16.37 -9.40 -12.78
C ILE A 98 15.54 -10.67 -13.02
N GLY A 99 14.54 -10.59 -13.89
CA GLY A 99 13.78 -11.74 -14.40
C GLY A 99 12.47 -12.06 -13.68
N TYR A 100 11.94 -11.16 -12.85
CA TYR A 100 10.61 -11.33 -12.26
C TYR A 100 9.51 -11.13 -13.30
N LYS A 101 8.41 -11.84 -13.11
CA LYS A 101 7.10 -11.41 -13.62
C LYS A 101 6.43 -10.47 -12.63
N THR A 102 5.77 -9.46 -13.13
CA THR A 102 5.00 -8.53 -12.31
C THR A 102 3.55 -8.60 -12.71
N GLN A 103 2.65 -8.73 -11.72
CA GLN A 103 1.21 -8.88 -11.93
C GLN A 103 0.44 -7.88 -11.07
N PHE A 104 -0.68 -7.39 -11.61
CA PHE A 104 -1.68 -6.65 -10.86
C PHE A 104 -2.97 -7.46 -10.82
N LEU A 105 -3.43 -7.81 -9.62
CA LEU A 105 -4.66 -8.57 -9.40
C LEU A 105 -5.71 -7.69 -8.77
N TYR A 106 -6.93 -7.69 -9.35
CA TYR A 106 -8.03 -6.87 -8.88
C TYR A 106 -9.34 -7.63 -8.87
N GLY A 107 -10.08 -7.60 -7.75
CA GLY A 107 -11.36 -8.29 -7.64
C GLY A 107 -12.50 -7.68 -8.45
N GLY A 108 -12.34 -6.44 -8.92
CA GLY A 108 -13.31 -5.72 -9.75
C GLY A 108 -12.95 -5.71 -11.23
N TYR A 109 -13.61 -4.83 -11.96
CA TYR A 109 -13.29 -4.57 -13.37
C TYR A 109 -12.20 -3.49 -13.44
N GLY A 110 -11.02 -3.85 -13.89
CA GLY A 110 -9.82 -2.98 -13.82
C GLY A 110 -9.83 -1.79 -14.78
N TYR A 111 -10.82 -1.66 -15.67
CA TYR A 111 -11.05 -0.40 -16.39
C TYR A 111 -11.50 0.74 -15.45
N PHE A 112 -12.09 0.38 -14.30
CA PHE A 112 -12.44 1.35 -13.27
C PHE A 112 -11.18 2.09 -12.79
N ASP A 113 -11.30 3.40 -12.66
CA ASP A 113 -10.19 4.29 -12.24
C ASP A 113 -8.90 4.14 -13.07
N ASN A 114 -9.00 3.61 -14.29
CA ASN A 114 -7.88 3.44 -15.24
C ASN A 114 -6.78 2.48 -14.75
N MET A 115 -7.09 1.58 -13.80
CA MET A 115 -6.08 0.72 -13.17
C MET A 115 -5.41 -0.21 -14.16
N ASN A 116 -6.19 -0.91 -15.01
CA ASN A 116 -5.61 -1.83 -16.00
C ASN A 116 -4.65 -1.11 -16.95
N THR A 117 -5.06 0.04 -17.52
CA THR A 117 -4.22 0.83 -18.44
C THR A 117 -2.92 1.27 -17.76
N TYR A 118 -3.00 1.68 -16.50
CA TYR A 118 -1.82 2.08 -15.75
C TYR A 118 -0.87 0.91 -15.50
N PHE A 119 -1.35 -0.19 -14.96
CA PHE A 119 -0.49 -1.32 -14.61
C PHE A 119 0.05 -2.03 -15.87
N GLU A 120 -0.79 -2.29 -16.88
CA GLU A 120 -0.37 -2.88 -18.14
C GLU A 120 0.68 -2.00 -18.85
N GLY A 121 0.41 -0.69 -18.94
CA GLY A 121 1.32 0.29 -19.51
C GLY A 121 2.66 0.41 -18.79
N ASN A 122 2.76 -0.13 -17.57
CA ASN A 122 3.97 -0.16 -16.73
C ASN A 122 4.52 -1.58 -16.55
N GLY A 123 4.17 -2.51 -17.45
CA GLY A 123 4.76 -3.84 -17.55
C GLY A 123 4.22 -4.87 -16.56
N TYR A 124 3.04 -4.66 -15.98
CA TYR A 124 2.36 -5.67 -15.17
C TYR A 124 1.36 -6.46 -16.01
N GLU A 125 1.35 -7.76 -15.85
CA GLU A 125 0.27 -8.61 -16.36
C GLU A 125 -0.98 -8.39 -15.52
N ILE A 126 -2.11 -8.14 -16.18
CA ILE A 126 -3.38 -7.90 -15.50
C ILE A 126 -4.10 -9.23 -15.26
N ARG A 127 -4.64 -9.37 -14.05
CA ARG A 127 -5.62 -10.38 -13.67
C ARG A 127 -6.73 -9.70 -12.93
N ASP A 128 -7.89 -9.56 -13.55
CA ASP A 128 -9.04 -8.94 -12.92
C ASP A 128 -10.25 -9.90 -12.87
N ARG A 129 -11.40 -9.39 -12.50
CA ARG A 129 -12.62 -10.18 -12.41
C ARG A 129 -12.92 -10.97 -13.71
N THR A 130 -12.50 -10.48 -14.88
CA THR A 130 -12.77 -11.12 -16.16
C THR A 130 -11.94 -12.38 -16.40
N ASP A 131 -10.85 -12.56 -15.66
CA ASP A 131 -9.99 -13.73 -15.69
C ASP A 131 -10.47 -14.85 -14.75
N ILE A 132 -11.50 -14.59 -13.92
CA ILE A 132 -12.07 -15.56 -12.99
C ILE A 132 -13.23 -16.28 -13.67
N PRO A 133 -13.21 -17.61 -13.79
CA PRO A 133 -14.34 -18.37 -14.32
C PRO A 133 -15.63 -18.09 -13.57
N GLN A 134 -16.74 -17.93 -14.29
CA GLN A 134 -18.01 -17.53 -13.69
C GLN A 134 -18.51 -18.52 -12.62
N GLU A 135 -18.23 -19.80 -12.78
CA GLU A 135 -18.55 -20.87 -11.84
C GLU A 135 -17.77 -20.78 -10.52
N GLU A 136 -16.67 -20.08 -10.48
CA GLU A 136 -15.88 -19.81 -9.28
C GLU A 136 -16.36 -18.56 -8.52
N ILE A 137 -17.19 -17.73 -9.15
CA ILE A 137 -17.70 -16.50 -8.56
C ILE A 137 -18.99 -16.81 -7.78
N PHE A 138 -18.85 -17.30 -6.56
CA PHE A 138 -20.00 -17.58 -5.70
C PHE A 138 -20.56 -16.35 -4.96
N PHE A 139 -19.81 -15.22 -4.93
CA PHE A 139 -20.26 -13.96 -4.35
C PHE A 139 -19.56 -12.77 -5.01
N SER A 140 -20.32 -11.74 -5.29
CA SER A 140 -19.79 -10.47 -5.79
C SER A 140 -20.71 -9.30 -5.46
N THR A 141 -20.15 -8.11 -5.44
CA THR A 141 -20.85 -6.83 -5.35
C THR A 141 -20.65 -6.03 -6.64
N ILE A 142 -21.16 -4.80 -6.68
CA ILE A 142 -20.88 -3.87 -7.79
C ILE A 142 -19.38 -3.51 -7.89
N TRP A 143 -18.61 -3.68 -6.81
CA TRP A 143 -17.17 -3.36 -6.76
C TRP A 143 -16.28 -4.51 -7.23
N GLY A 144 -16.72 -5.75 -6.98
CA GLY A 144 -15.92 -6.90 -7.36
C GLY A 144 -16.36 -8.19 -6.69
N VAL A 145 -15.58 -9.24 -6.91
CA VAL A 145 -15.74 -10.53 -6.25
C VAL A 145 -15.31 -10.44 -4.78
N ALA A 146 -15.77 -11.39 -3.97
CA ALA A 146 -15.32 -11.51 -2.59
C ALA A 146 -13.81 -11.71 -2.50
N ASP A 147 -13.15 -11.14 -1.49
CA ASP A 147 -11.69 -11.13 -1.38
C ASP A 147 -11.09 -12.55 -1.39
N GLU A 148 -11.76 -13.56 -0.80
CA GLU A 148 -11.28 -14.95 -0.84
C GLU A 148 -11.17 -15.49 -2.28
N ILE A 149 -12.06 -15.08 -3.20
CA ILE A 149 -12.01 -15.51 -4.61
C ILE A 149 -10.81 -14.87 -5.31
N LEU A 150 -10.53 -13.60 -5.02
CA LEU A 150 -9.35 -12.91 -5.53
C LEU A 150 -8.05 -13.56 -5.02
N PHE A 151 -8.03 -13.99 -3.76
CA PHE A 151 -6.86 -14.68 -3.20
C PHE A 151 -6.69 -16.09 -3.78
N ASP A 152 -7.77 -16.80 -4.10
CA ASP A 152 -7.70 -18.09 -4.81
C ASP A 152 -7.10 -17.91 -6.22
N LEU A 153 -7.43 -16.82 -6.93
CA LEU A 153 -6.80 -16.45 -8.19
C LEU A 153 -5.28 -16.20 -7.99
N SER A 154 -4.90 -15.47 -6.93
CA SER A 154 -3.49 -15.23 -6.62
C SER A 154 -2.70 -16.52 -6.42
N ILE A 155 -3.25 -17.50 -5.68
CA ILE A 155 -2.62 -18.82 -5.49
C ILE A 155 -2.43 -19.52 -6.84
N LYS A 156 -3.45 -19.53 -7.69
CA LYS A 156 -3.36 -20.17 -9.02
C LYS A 156 -2.26 -19.55 -9.89
N GLU A 157 -2.12 -18.23 -9.85
CA GLU A 157 -1.07 -17.54 -10.60
C GLU A 157 0.33 -17.84 -10.02
N LEU A 158 0.47 -17.88 -8.68
CA LEU A 158 1.74 -18.26 -8.03
C LEU A 158 2.11 -19.73 -8.31
N ASP A 159 1.15 -20.66 -8.34
CA ASP A 159 1.38 -22.05 -8.72
C ASP A 159 1.95 -22.14 -10.17
N LYS A 160 1.38 -21.40 -11.13
CA LYS A 160 1.88 -21.33 -12.53
C LYS A 160 3.31 -20.78 -12.60
N HIS A 161 3.62 -19.73 -11.82
CA HIS A 161 4.96 -19.16 -11.79
C HIS A 161 5.97 -20.12 -11.16
N TYR A 162 5.56 -20.85 -10.14
CA TYR A 162 6.41 -21.89 -9.54
C TYR A 162 6.72 -23.01 -10.53
N GLU A 163 5.73 -23.51 -11.27
CA GLU A 163 5.92 -24.54 -12.30
C GLU A 163 6.93 -24.12 -13.39
N THR A 164 6.94 -22.85 -13.74
CA THR A 164 7.88 -22.26 -14.71
C THR A 164 9.18 -21.76 -14.09
N GLN A 165 9.37 -21.95 -12.78
CA GLN A 165 10.53 -21.48 -12.02
C GLN A 165 10.81 -19.98 -12.19
N GLN A 166 9.76 -19.21 -12.31
CA GLN A 166 9.85 -17.77 -12.54
C GLN A 166 9.42 -16.99 -11.28
N PRO A 167 10.30 -16.19 -10.68
CA PRO A 167 9.92 -15.37 -9.53
C PRO A 167 8.87 -14.34 -9.92
N CYS A 168 7.92 -14.09 -9.01
CA CYS A 168 6.78 -13.22 -9.30
C CYS A 168 6.61 -12.14 -8.21
N MET A 169 6.25 -10.93 -8.66
CA MET A 169 5.70 -9.89 -7.80
C MET A 169 4.23 -9.69 -8.14
N GLN A 170 3.36 -9.81 -7.15
CA GLN A 170 1.93 -9.49 -7.28
C GLN A 170 1.58 -8.27 -6.45
N ILE A 171 0.81 -7.34 -7.02
CA ILE A 171 0.07 -6.31 -6.31
C ILE A 171 -1.40 -6.69 -6.37
N ILE A 172 -2.00 -6.98 -5.21
CA ILE A 172 -3.38 -7.44 -5.08
C ILE A 172 -4.19 -6.32 -4.45
N MET A 173 -5.23 -5.83 -5.16
CA MET A 173 -6.15 -4.82 -4.65
C MET A 173 -7.49 -5.44 -4.29
N THR A 174 -7.86 -5.44 -3.00
CA THR A 174 -9.12 -5.99 -2.51
C THR A 174 -10.31 -5.05 -2.74
N THR A 175 -11.55 -5.57 -2.66
CA THR A 175 -12.77 -4.80 -2.94
C THR A 175 -13.84 -4.89 -1.88
N THR A 176 -13.84 -5.92 -1.04
CA THR A 176 -15.00 -6.23 -0.16
C THR A 176 -15.30 -5.13 0.86
N ASN A 177 -14.30 -4.37 1.29
CA ASN A 177 -14.46 -3.34 2.31
C ASN A 177 -15.19 -2.05 1.84
N HIS A 178 -15.80 -2.10 0.65
CA HIS A 178 -16.67 -1.06 0.12
C HIS A 178 -18.14 -1.19 0.59
N ARG A 179 -18.88 -0.08 0.54
CA ARG A 179 -20.36 -0.13 0.65
C ARG A 179 -20.93 -0.96 -0.50
N PRO A 180 -21.97 -1.76 -0.28
CA PRO A 180 -22.91 -1.76 0.86
C PRO A 180 -22.47 -2.58 2.08
N PHE A 181 -21.20 -2.96 2.21
CA PHE A 181 -20.65 -3.72 3.32
C PHE A 181 -21.26 -5.13 3.43
N THR A 182 -21.32 -5.81 2.31
CA THR A 182 -21.82 -7.19 2.20
C THR A 182 -20.69 -8.14 1.82
N PHE A 183 -20.77 -9.36 2.31
CA PHE A 183 -19.79 -10.43 2.10
C PHE A 183 -20.49 -11.79 2.22
N PRO A 184 -19.85 -12.93 1.82
CA PRO A 184 -20.42 -14.26 1.94
C PRO A 184 -20.79 -14.61 3.38
N GLU A 185 -22.02 -15.10 3.59
CA GLU A 185 -22.50 -15.51 4.91
C GLU A 185 -21.72 -16.71 5.46
N GLY A 186 -21.61 -16.80 6.79
CA GLY A 186 -21.03 -17.95 7.49
C GLY A 186 -19.51 -18.07 7.41
N LYS A 187 -18.81 -17.12 6.76
CA LYS A 187 -17.36 -17.20 6.56
C LYS A 187 -16.54 -16.62 7.73
N ALA A 188 -16.82 -15.40 8.14
CA ALA A 188 -16.08 -14.75 9.21
C ALA A 188 -16.82 -14.82 10.55
N PRO A 189 -16.17 -15.23 11.65
CA PRO A 189 -16.81 -15.30 12.97
C PRO A 189 -17.28 -13.93 13.46
N ASN A 190 -18.52 -13.86 13.96
CA ASN A 190 -19.11 -12.66 14.56
C ASN A 190 -19.03 -11.40 13.67
N ALA A 191 -19.12 -11.56 12.36
CA ALA A 191 -19.09 -10.48 11.41
C ALA A 191 -20.52 -10.03 11.03
N PRO A 192 -20.97 -8.81 11.42
CA PRO A 192 -22.31 -8.34 11.13
C PRO A 192 -22.44 -7.87 9.68
N GLN A 193 -23.43 -8.41 8.95
CA GLN A 193 -23.76 -7.97 7.60
C GLN A 193 -24.20 -6.51 7.55
N GLY A 194 -23.92 -5.82 6.45
CA GLY A 194 -24.33 -4.44 6.20
C GLY A 194 -23.58 -3.39 7.02
N LYS A 195 -22.56 -3.80 7.78
CA LYS A 195 -21.73 -2.90 8.59
C LYS A 195 -20.27 -2.98 8.19
N ARG A 196 -19.56 -1.85 8.32
CA ARG A 196 -18.11 -1.81 8.05
C ARG A 196 -17.33 -2.79 8.93
N GLU A 197 -17.71 -2.95 10.20
CA GLU A 197 -17.11 -3.94 11.08
C GLU A 197 -17.14 -5.34 10.46
N GLY A 198 -18.26 -5.74 9.88
CA GLY A 198 -18.43 -7.07 9.30
C GLY A 198 -17.50 -7.30 8.10
N VAL A 199 -17.43 -6.36 7.17
CA VAL A 199 -16.54 -6.51 6.01
C VAL A 199 -15.07 -6.45 6.39
N VAL A 200 -14.69 -5.66 7.40
CA VAL A 200 -13.31 -5.66 7.92
C VAL A 200 -12.96 -7.02 8.54
N LYS A 201 -13.85 -7.58 9.36
CA LYS A 201 -13.67 -8.93 9.93
C LYS A 201 -13.60 -10.01 8.84
N TYR A 202 -14.41 -9.89 7.78
CA TYR A 202 -14.36 -10.80 6.65
C TYR A 202 -13.05 -10.68 5.86
N THR A 203 -12.58 -9.48 5.57
CA THR A 203 -11.31 -9.25 4.89
C THR A 203 -10.13 -9.76 5.72
N ASP A 204 -10.13 -9.52 7.04
CA ASP A 204 -9.17 -10.07 7.98
C ASP A 204 -9.10 -11.61 7.91
N TRP A 205 -10.27 -12.25 7.99
CA TRP A 205 -10.39 -13.70 7.83
C TRP A 205 -9.90 -14.18 6.46
N SER A 206 -10.28 -13.49 5.38
CA SER A 206 -9.91 -13.87 4.01
C SER A 206 -8.39 -13.82 3.78
N ILE A 207 -7.71 -12.80 4.29
CA ILE A 207 -6.26 -12.65 4.17
C ILE A 207 -5.54 -13.80 4.89
N VAL A 208 -5.96 -14.11 6.13
CA VAL A 208 -5.29 -15.16 6.88
C VAL A 208 -5.65 -16.54 6.35
N LYS A 209 -6.87 -16.74 5.81
CA LYS A 209 -7.20 -17.95 5.04
C LYS A 209 -6.24 -18.11 3.85
N PHE A 210 -6.05 -17.06 3.06
CA PHE A 210 -5.11 -17.06 1.93
C PHE A 210 -3.69 -17.49 2.34
N ILE A 211 -3.16 -16.91 3.41
CA ILE A 211 -1.83 -17.26 3.93
C ILE A 211 -1.79 -18.70 4.42
N ASN A 212 -2.85 -19.19 5.09
CA ASN A 212 -2.91 -20.57 5.55
C ASN A 212 -3.00 -21.58 4.39
N ASP A 213 -3.76 -21.26 3.35
CA ASP A 213 -3.83 -22.09 2.13
C ASP A 213 -2.47 -22.11 1.42
N ALA A 214 -1.78 -20.96 1.39
CA ALA A 214 -0.43 -20.83 0.84
C ALA A 214 0.62 -21.66 1.59
N LYS A 215 0.47 -21.89 2.91
CA LYS A 215 1.43 -22.67 3.72
C LYS A 215 1.64 -24.09 3.21
N SER A 216 0.67 -24.67 2.51
CA SER A 216 0.77 -26.00 1.89
C SER A 216 1.53 -26.01 0.55
N LYS A 217 1.86 -24.83 0.02
CA LYS A 217 2.43 -24.67 -1.32
C LYS A 217 3.95 -24.70 -1.29
N PRO A 218 4.60 -25.32 -2.31
CA PRO A 218 6.06 -25.45 -2.33
C PRO A 218 6.81 -24.12 -2.45
N TRP A 219 6.14 -23.05 -2.91
CA TRP A 219 6.70 -21.71 -3.02
C TRP A 219 6.56 -20.85 -1.76
N PHE A 220 5.80 -21.31 -0.75
CA PHE A 220 5.46 -20.52 0.43
C PHE A 220 6.69 -20.04 1.19
N ASP A 221 7.64 -20.92 1.48
CA ASP A 221 8.84 -20.61 2.26
C ASP A 221 9.75 -19.58 1.57
N ASN A 222 9.60 -19.42 0.24
CA ASN A 222 10.28 -18.41 -0.57
C ASN A 222 9.34 -17.29 -1.02
N THR A 223 8.42 -16.85 -0.17
CA THR A 223 7.47 -15.79 -0.47
C THR A 223 7.39 -14.78 0.67
N ILE A 224 7.39 -13.50 0.30
CA ILE A 224 7.21 -12.36 1.20
C ILE A 224 5.81 -11.78 0.98
N PHE A 225 5.00 -11.76 2.02
CA PHE A 225 3.68 -11.13 2.02
C PHE A 225 3.77 -9.77 2.70
N VAL A 226 3.40 -8.72 1.97
CA VAL A 226 3.28 -7.34 2.49
C VAL A 226 1.80 -7.01 2.57
N ILE A 227 1.29 -6.75 3.77
CA ILE A 227 -0.11 -6.42 4.00
C ILE A 227 -0.16 -4.95 4.41
N THR A 228 -0.80 -4.14 3.57
CA THR A 228 -0.99 -2.70 3.81
C THR A 228 -2.38 -2.28 3.34
N ALA A 229 -2.70 -0.99 3.40
CA ALA A 229 -3.94 -0.45 2.86
C ALA A 229 -3.66 0.51 1.71
N ASP A 230 -4.65 0.73 0.86
CA ASP A 230 -4.61 1.81 -0.14
C ASP A 230 -4.72 3.19 0.52
N HIS A 231 -5.67 3.35 1.43
CA HIS A 231 -5.88 4.53 2.27
C HIS A 231 -6.65 4.15 3.55
N ASN A 232 -6.84 5.12 4.43
CA ASN A 232 -7.69 4.96 5.61
C ASN A 232 -9.18 5.09 5.23
N SER A 233 -10.05 4.45 5.98
CA SER A 233 -11.49 4.39 5.72
C SER A 233 -12.24 5.73 5.78
N SER A 234 -11.65 6.75 6.41
CA SER A 234 -12.24 8.08 6.55
C SER A 234 -11.16 9.12 6.71
N ALA A 235 -11.14 10.10 5.82
CA ALA A 235 -10.33 11.30 5.93
C ALA A 235 -11.08 12.47 6.60
N ALA A 236 -12.34 12.28 6.99
CA ALA A 236 -13.10 13.30 7.69
C ALA A 236 -12.67 13.37 9.17
N GLY A 237 -12.49 14.57 9.67
CA GLY A 237 -12.12 14.88 11.05
C GLY A 237 -12.48 16.30 11.41
N GLU A 238 -12.18 16.71 12.63
CA GLU A 238 -12.43 18.08 13.14
C GLU A 238 -11.52 19.14 12.52
N VAL A 239 -10.43 18.70 11.89
CA VAL A 239 -9.42 19.54 11.26
C VAL A 239 -9.28 19.23 9.76
N THR A 240 -8.64 20.13 9.03
CA THR A 240 -8.57 20.12 7.57
C THR A 240 -7.88 18.85 6.99
N LEU A 241 -6.77 18.42 7.60
CA LEU A 241 -6.04 17.20 7.28
C LEU A 241 -5.75 16.42 8.58
N PRO A 242 -6.70 15.64 9.09
CA PRO A 242 -6.52 14.92 10.35
C PRO A 242 -5.47 13.80 10.18
N VAL A 243 -4.27 14.00 10.71
CA VAL A 243 -3.10 13.13 10.50
C VAL A 243 -3.39 11.68 10.88
N ASN A 244 -4.06 11.44 12.01
CA ASN A 244 -4.43 10.10 12.47
C ASN A 244 -5.34 9.35 11.48
N LYS A 245 -6.05 10.07 10.59
CA LYS A 245 -6.93 9.48 9.57
C LYS A 245 -6.19 9.08 8.29
N TYR A 246 -4.88 9.19 8.28
CA TYR A 246 -4.02 8.67 7.21
C TYR A 246 -3.22 7.45 7.67
N LYS A 247 -3.26 7.09 8.95
CA LYS A 247 -2.50 5.95 9.48
C LYS A 247 -3.06 4.62 8.97
N ILE A 248 -2.19 3.81 8.37
CA ILE A 248 -2.49 2.50 7.79
C ILE A 248 -1.55 1.43 8.35
N PRO A 249 -1.91 0.14 8.29
CA PRO A 249 -1.00 -0.94 8.66
C PRO A 249 0.08 -1.17 7.61
N CYS A 250 1.22 -1.71 8.04
CA CYS A 250 2.21 -2.34 7.18
C CYS A 250 2.83 -3.52 7.92
N ILE A 251 2.42 -4.73 7.53
CA ILE A 251 2.84 -6.00 8.11
C ILE A 251 3.61 -6.75 7.02
N ILE A 252 4.82 -7.19 7.32
CA ILE A 252 5.65 -8.01 6.41
C ILE A 252 5.78 -9.41 7.02
N TYR A 253 5.10 -10.38 6.41
CA TYR A 253 5.10 -11.76 6.83
C TYR A 253 5.92 -12.63 5.88
N ALA A 254 7.01 -13.18 6.35
CA ALA A 254 7.89 -14.06 5.59
C ALA A 254 8.70 -14.94 6.56
N PRO A 255 8.09 -15.95 7.20
CA PRO A 255 8.63 -16.60 8.40
C PRO A 255 9.97 -17.33 8.20
N LYS A 256 10.36 -17.61 6.95
CA LYS A 256 11.66 -18.22 6.62
C LYS A 256 12.71 -17.22 6.12
N LEU A 257 12.32 -15.98 5.85
CA LEU A 257 13.19 -15.00 5.21
C LEU A 257 13.44 -13.76 6.06
N ILE A 258 12.48 -13.39 6.91
CA ILE A 258 12.51 -12.14 7.68
C ILE A 258 12.14 -12.45 9.13
N GLU A 259 13.04 -12.14 10.05
CA GLU A 259 12.77 -12.29 11.48
C GLU A 259 11.66 -11.35 11.95
N PRO A 260 10.75 -11.81 12.83
CA PRO A 260 9.76 -10.95 13.44
C PRO A 260 10.39 -9.76 14.16
N GLY A 261 9.74 -8.60 14.03
CA GLY A 261 10.28 -7.39 14.64
C GLY A 261 9.34 -6.20 14.50
N LYS A 262 9.79 -5.06 14.98
CA LYS A 262 9.01 -3.83 14.94
C LYS A 262 9.86 -2.60 14.71
N ASN A 263 9.43 -1.76 13.77
CA ASN A 263 9.97 -0.42 13.57
C ASN A 263 8.85 0.62 13.79
N ASN A 264 9.10 1.57 14.68
CA ASN A 264 8.11 2.61 15.05
C ASN A 264 8.41 3.98 14.40
N ARG A 265 9.40 4.06 13.52
CA ARG A 265 9.72 5.31 12.82
C ARG A 265 8.55 5.75 11.95
N LEU A 266 8.39 7.07 11.80
CA LEU A 266 7.41 7.65 10.89
C LEU A 266 7.76 7.29 9.44
N MET A 267 6.80 6.75 8.70
CA MET A 267 7.01 6.21 7.37
C MET A 267 5.87 6.64 6.44
N SER A 268 6.21 7.17 5.29
CA SER A 268 5.24 7.43 4.24
C SER A 268 4.93 6.15 3.45
N GLN A 269 3.72 6.02 2.94
CA GLN A 269 3.31 4.88 2.11
C GLN A 269 4.23 4.67 0.88
N ILE A 270 4.84 5.75 0.35
CA ILE A 270 5.79 5.66 -0.77
C ILE A 270 7.10 4.95 -0.41
N ASP A 271 7.37 4.76 0.88
CA ASP A 271 8.61 4.15 1.37
C ASP A 271 8.48 2.63 1.56
N ILE A 272 7.27 2.07 1.44
CA ILE A 272 7.01 0.63 1.69
C ILE A 272 7.90 -0.25 0.80
N MET A 273 7.83 -0.06 -0.51
CA MET A 273 8.60 -0.90 -1.44
C MET A 273 10.11 -0.65 -1.39
N PRO A 274 10.63 0.59 -1.35
CA PRO A 274 12.04 0.83 -1.13
C PRO A 274 12.59 0.20 0.16
N THR A 275 11.80 0.26 1.24
CA THR A 275 12.17 -0.36 2.52
C THR A 275 12.19 -1.89 2.42
N LEU A 276 11.19 -2.50 1.80
CA LEU A 276 11.18 -3.94 1.54
C LEU A 276 12.42 -4.37 0.74
N PHE A 277 12.72 -3.65 -0.34
CA PHE A 277 13.89 -3.95 -1.18
C PHE A 277 15.20 -3.85 -0.40
N GLY A 278 15.31 -2.86 0.49
CA GLY A 278 16.45 -2.76 1.40
C GLY A 278 16.53 -3.92 2.40
N MET A 279 15.40 -4.37 2.95
CA MET A 279 15.34 -5.52 3.88
C MET A 279 15.82 -6.83 3.23
N VAL A 280 15.53 -7.03 1.95
CA VAL A 280 15.92 -8.25 1.22
C VAL A 280 17.24 -8.12 0.47
N GLY A 281 17.92 -6.98 0.58
CA GLY A 281 19.24 -6.76 -0.02
C GLY A 281 19.20 -6.49 -1.52
N LEU A 282 18.09 -6.03 -2.08
CA LEU A 282 18.03 -5.65 -3.50
C LEU A 282 18.73 -4.31 -3.73
N SER A 283 19.83 -4.33 -4.48
CA SER A 283 20.48 -3.11 -4.98
C SER A 283 19.98 -2.78 -6.38
N TYR A 284 19.46 -1.58 -6.57
CA TYR A 284 18.86 -1.15 -7.83
C TYR A 284 19.01 0.36 -8.05
N LYS A 285 18.91 0.77 -9.30
CA LYS A 285 18.79 2.18 -9.68
C LYS A 285 17.31 2.55 -9.71
N THR A 286 16.98 3.71 -9.20
CA THR A 286 15.59 4.17 -9.16
C THR A 286 15.45 5.62 -9.61
N LYS A 287 14.28 5.94 -10.14
CA LYS A 287 13.79 7.30 -10.39
C LYS A 287 12.71 7.70 -9.38
N ASN A 288 12.42 6.80 -8.44
CA ASN A 288 11.38 6.97 -7.42
C ASN A 288 11.89 7.86 -6.29
N MET A 289 10.99 8.37 -5.47
CA MET A 289 11.30 9.35 -4.41
C MET A 289 11.10 8.78 -2.99
N GLY A 290 10.74 7.50 -2.88
CA GLY A 290 10.65 6.78 -1.61
C GLY A 290 12.02 6.42 -1.06
N TYR A 291 12.11 6.25 0.26
CA TYR A 291 13.33 5.90 0.99
C TYR A 291 13.24 4.51 1.61
N ASP A 292 14.39 3.86 1.78
CA ASP A 292 14.53 2.76 2.73
C ASP A 292 14.58 3.36 4.15
N ILE A 293 13.48 3.19 4.91
CA ILE A 293 13.35 3.79 6.24
C ILE A 293 14.41 3.25 7.22
N ASN A 294 14.91 2.05 6.99
CA ASN A 294 15.93 1.45 7.85
C ASN A 294 17.33 2.07 7.65
N LYS A 295 17.56 2.71 6.49
CA LYS A 295 18.81 3.39 6.15
C LYS A 295 18.74 4.91 6.28
N LEU A 296 17.51 5.44 6.43
CA LEU A 296 17.33 6.88 6.59
C LEU A 296 17.93 7.34 7.93
N PRO A 297 18.73 8.42 7.98
CA PRO A 297 19.16 9.01 9.24
C PRO A 297 17.99 9.36 10.17
N GLU A 298 18.20 9.27 11.47
CA GLU A 298 17.18 9.65 12.45
C GLU A 298 16.88 11.16 12.35
N GLY A 299 15.60 11.52 12.38
CA GLY A 299 15.15 12.91 12.21
C GLY A 299 14.90 13.34 10.76
N GLU A 300 15.21 12.49 9.78
CA GLU A 300 14.95 12.76 8.35
C GLU A 300 13.63 12.15 7.85
N GLU A 301 12.81 11.63 8.76
CA GLU A 301 11.51 11.07 8.44
C GLU A 301 10.55 12.17 7.94
N ARG A 302 9.87 11.88 6.86
CA ARG A 302 8.82 12.75 6.33
C ARG A 302 7.60 11.96 5.89
N ILE A 303 6.44 12.60 5.96
CA ILE A 303 5.16 12.03 5.55
C ILE A 303 4.48 13.01 4.60
N PHE A 304 3.82 12.45 3.60
CA PHE A 304 2.96 13.18 2.67
C PHE A 304 1.52 12.75 2.92
N ILE A 305 0.61 13.70 3.09
CA ILE A 305 -0.82 13.44 3.17
C ILE A 305 -1.55 14.40 2.25
N SER A 306 -2.61 13.94 1.61
CA SER A 306 -3.32 14.81 0.67
C SER A 306 -4.81 14.50 0.59
N THR A 307 -5.57 15.51 0.22
CA THR A 307 -6.89 15.37 -0.37
C THR A 307 -6.82 15.78 -1.85
N TYR A 308 -7.98 15.92 -2.50
CA TYR A 308 -8.03 16.38 -3.88
C TYR A 308 -7.45 17.80 -4.07
N GLN A 309 -7.56 18.67 -3.07
CA GLN A 309 -7.17 20.08 -3.16
C GLN A 309 -6.02 20.49 -2.21
N LEU A 310 -5.72 19.67 -1.22
CA LEU A 310 -4.79 20.01 -0.16
C LEU A 310 -3.60 19.06 -0.18
N MET A 311 -2.42 19.63 0.05
CA MET A 311 -1.16 18.90 0.14
C MET A 311 -0.57 19.16 1.53
N GLY A 312 -0.42 18.13 2.34
CA GLY A 312 0.19 18.21 3.66
C GLY A 312 1.56 17.54 3.68
N TYR A 313 2.54 18.23 4.22
CA TYR A 313 3.90 17.73 4.42
C TYR A 313 4.22 17.76 5.90
N ILE A 314 4.69 16.63 6.43
CA ILE A 314 5.02 16.49 7.85
C ILE A 314 6.50 16.13 7.97
N HIS A 315 7.21 16.93 8.75
CA HIS A 315 8.60 16.72 9.13
C HIS A 315 8.83 17.34 10.53
N ASN A 316 9.55 16.63 11.40
CA ASN A 316 9.89 17.08 12.77
C ASN A 316 8.67 17.58 13.57
N ASP A 317 7.60 16.77 13.60
CA ASP A 317 6.34 17.04 14.30
C ASP A 317 5.62 18.33 13.87
N LYS A 318 5.97 18.88 12.72
CA LYS A 318 5.30 20.01 12.10
C LYS A 318 4.60 19.59 10.82
N LEU A 319 3.40 20.12 10.61
CA LEU A 319 2.59 19.93 9.41
C LEU A 319 2.48 21.24 8.65
N VAL A 320 2.93 21.27 7.41
CA VAL A 320 2.63 22.36 6.46
C VAL A 320 1.48 21.92 5.57
N ILE A 321 0.45 22.73 5.45
CA ILE A 321 -0.67 22.55 4.52
C ILE A 321 -0.59 23.59 3.41
N LEU A 322 -0.38 23.09 2.19
CA LEU A 322 -0.46 23.88 0.98
C LEU A 322 -1.88 23.80 0.41
N SER A 323 -2.52 24.93 0.22
CA SER A 323 -3.91 25.06 -0.24
C SER A 323 -4.00 25.88 -1.53
N PRO A 324 -5.13 25.84 -2.26
CA PRO A 324 -5.36 26.69 -3.42
C PRO A 324 -5.09 28.17 -3.12
N GLN A 325 -4.80 28.96 -4.17
CA GLN A 325 -4.47 30.38 -4.08
C GLN A 325 -3.18 30.65 -3.27
N ARG A 326 -2.22 29.72 -3.26
CA ARG A 326 -0.94 29.83 -2.57
C ARG A 326 -1.07 30.05 -1.05
N ARG A 327 -2.16 29.60 -0.45
CA ARG A 327 -2.31 29.68 1.00
C ARG A 327 -1.47 28.59 1.66
N VAL A 328 -0.69 29.00 2.66
CA VAL A 328 0.17 28.13 3.46
C VAL A 328 -0.20 28.28 4.92
N GLN A 329 -0.28 27.16 5.62
CA GLN A 329 -0.52 27.12 7.06
C GLN A 329 0.40 26.09 7.70
N THR A 330 0.99 26.45 8.83
CA THR A 330 1.87 25.55 9.59
C THR A 330 1.24 25.24 10.95
N TYR A 331 1.40 23.98 11.34
CA TYR A 331 0.87 23.45 12.59
C TYR A 331 1.93 22.61 13.28
N LYS A 332 1.84 22.53 14.61
CA LYS A 332 2.55 21.57 15.42
C LYS A 332 1.63 20.38 15.69
N ILE A 333 2.13 19.17 15.48
CA ILE A 333 1.44 17.92 15.83
C ILE A 333 1.83 17.59 17.26
N ASP A 334 0.85 17.61 18.16
CA ASP A 334 1.08 17.32 19.59
C ASP A 334 0.94 15.83 19.89
N ASP A 335 0.03 15.14 19.19
CA ASP A 335 -0.13 13.67 19.25
C ASP A 335 -0.62 13.12 17.89
N TYR A 336 0.12 12.17 17.34
CA TYR A 336 -0.25 11.47 16.10
C TYR A 336 -1.46 10.52 16.24
N LYS A 337 -1.90 10.25 17.44
CA LYS A 337 -3.11 9.44 17.71
C LYS A 337 -4.38 10.27 17.66
N GLU A 338 -4.25 11.56 17.91
CA GLU A 338 -5.36 12.49 17.90
C GLU A 338 -5.52 13.16 16.53
N SER A 339 -6.70 13.71 16.27
CA SER A 339 -6.95 14.44 15.03
C SER A 339 -6.49 15.90 15.11
N GLY A 340 -6.22 16.41 16.32
CA GLY A 340 -5.89 17.80 16.57
C GLY A 340 -4.42 18.13 16.34
N TYR A 341 -4.19 19.37 15.96
CA TYR A 341 -2.88 19.99 15.90
C TYR A 341 -3.01 21.51 16.21
N THR A 342 -1.96 22.09 16.75
CA THR A 342 -1.93 23.51 17.13
C THR A 342 -1.35 24.34 16.02
N LYS A 343 -2.08 25.41 15.61
CA LYS A 343 -1.57 26.35 14.62
C LYS A 343 -0.38 27.13 15.21
N ILE A 344 0.68 27.25 14.42
CA ILE A 344 1.88 28.00 14.76
C ILE A 344 2.18 29.02 13.65
N ASP A 345 3.17 29.88 13.86
CA ASP A 345 3.67 30.76 12.82
C ASP A 345 4.21 29.96 11.65
N ASN A 346 4.05 30.50 10.44
CA ASN A 346 4.55 29.84 9.25
C ASN A 346 6.06 29.63 9.35
N ASP A 347 6.48 28.41 9.04
CA ASP A 347 7.88 28.01 8.95
C ASP A 347 8.31 28.09 7.48
N PRO A 348 9.11 29.10 7.08
CA PRO A 348 9.51 29.25 5.67
C PRO A 348 10.35 28.08 5.16
N GLN A 349 11.27 27.57 5.98
CA GLN A 349 12.12 26.45 5.58
C GLN A 349 11.28 25.20 5.32
N LEU A 350 10.40 24.84 6.23
CA LEU A 350 9.52 23.68 6.09
C LEU A 350 8.54 23.86 4.92
N THR A 351 8.13 25.09 4.66
CA THR A 351 7.31 25.42 3.49
C THR A 351 8.06 25.18 2.18
N ASP A 352 9.31 25.61 2.11
CA ASP A 352 10.17 25.41 0.93
C ASP A 352 10.46 23.91 0.71
N GLU A 353 10.67 23.15 1.77
CA GLU A 353 10.79 21.68 1.70
C GLU A 353 9.53 21.05 1.10
N ALA A 354 8.35 21.39 1.64
CA ALA A 354 7.06 20.90 1.15
C ALA A 354 6.85 21.21 -0.33
N VAL A 355 7.10 22.46 -0.72
CA VAL A 355 6.99 22.92 -2.12
C VAL A 355 7.98 22.17 -3.00
N THR A 356 9.21 22.00 -2.55
CA THR A 356 10.26 21.29 -3.30
C THR A 356 9.85 19.83 -3.60
N TRP A 357 9.35 19.11 -2.61
CA TRP A 357 8.90 17.73 -2.78
C TRP A 357 7.78 17.62 -3.82
N TYR A 358 6.72 18.42 -3.67
CA TYR A 358 5.56 18.36 -4.56
C TYR A 358 5.85 18.87 -5.97
N GLN A 359 6.65 19.93 -6.09
CA GLN A 359 7.09 20.42 -7.40
C GLN A 359 8.03 19.45 -8.09
N SER A 360 8.96 18.84 -7.36
CA SER A 360 9.86 17.83 -7.92
C SER A 360 9.09 16.63 -8.48
N ALA A 361 8.16 16.07 -7.72
CA ALA A 361 7.31 14.99 -8.20
C ALA A 361 6.54 15.38 -9.47
N SER A 362 5.94 16.57 -9.48
CA SER A 362 5.22 17.10 -10.64
C SER A 362 6.13 17.36 -11.83
N TYR A 363 7.31 17.90 -11.61
CA TYR A 363 8.31 18.18 -12.64
C TYR A 363 8.82 16.89 -13.28
N LEU A 364 9.21 15.91 -12.47
CA LEU A 364 9.68 14.61 -12.94
C LEU A 364 8.63 13.92 -13.82
N TYR A 365 7.37 13.92 -13.39
CA TYR A 365 6.29 13.35 -14.18
C TYR A 365 6.05 14.12 -15.49
N LYS A 366 5.87 15.45 -15.43
CA LYS A 366 5.54 16.28 -16.58
C LYS A 366 6.63 16.29 -17.66
N ASN A 367 7.87 16.11 -17.27
CA ASN A 367 9.01 16.09 -18.19
C ASN A 367 9.44 14.66 -18.56
N SER A 368 8.59 13.67 -18.31
CA SER A 368 8.85 12.26 -18.61
C SER A 368 10.12 11.68 -17.95
N LEU A 369 10.62 12.31 -16.88
CA LEU A 369 11.83 11.88 -16.19
C LEU A 369 11.60 10.65 -15.31
N LEU A 370 10.33 10.35 -14.99
CA LEU A 370 9.95 9.10 -14.33
C LEU A 370 9.81 7.91 -15.28
N LYS A 371 9.88 8.12 -16.61
CA LYS A 371 9.77 7.03 -17.58
C LYS A 371 10.99 6.12 -17.55
N GLU A 372 10.79 4.83 -17.80
CA GLU A 372 11.88 3.90 -18.12
C GLU A 372 12.68 4.46 -19.32
N LYS A 373 13.97 4.18 -19.37
CA LYS A 373 14.72 4.48 -20.59
C LYS A 373 14.34 3.44 -21.64
N GLU A 374 14.07 3.89 -22.84
CA GLU A 374 14.00 3.03 -24.04
C GLU A 374 15.32 2.29 -24.24
#